data_08654fa63a95532744e10174710d4513
#
_entry.id   08654fa63a95532744e10174710d4513
#
_cell.length_a   1.000
_cell.length_b   1.000
_cell.length_c   1.000
_cell.angle_alpha   90.00
_cell.angle_beta   90.00
_cell.angle_gamma   90.00
#
_symmetry.space_group_name_H-M   'P 1'
#
loop_
_entity.id
_entity.type
_entity.pdbx_description
1 polymer ?
#
loop_
_entity_poly.entity_id
_entity_poly.type
_entity_poly.pdbx_seq_one_letter_code
_entity_poly.pdbx_strand_id
1 'polypeptide(L)'
;MTELQKHVAFFDRDHDGIVTFDETYQGLKDVGLGAVAAKASAALINAALGPKTRPDNANSSSSMDIYIQNIQKGKHGSDTGAYDAQGRFVPAKLDEMFTKHAKTVPNALTQDEVEEMLKANRQSNDVTGWLGAKAEWEMLYSLAKDKDGRLPKDTVRAVYDGTLFYQLAQGKKG
;
A
#
# COMPACT_ATOMS: atom_id res chain seq x y z
N MET A 1 -9.72 -10.62 -10.53
CA MET A 1 -9.16 -9.48 -9.78
C MET A 1 -7.67 -9.39 -10.02
N THR A 2 -7.15 -8.18 -10.33
CA THR A 2 -5.71 -7.93 -10.41
C THR A 2 -5.09 -8.01 -9.01
N GLU A 3 -3.76 -8.12 -8.91
CA GLU A 3 -3.05 -8.14 -7.63
C GLU A 3 -3.26 -6.84 -6.84
N LEU A 4 -3.29 -5.67 -7.53
CA LEU A 4 -3.59 -4.40 -6.88
C LEU A 4 -5.02 -4.37 -6.32
N GLN A 5 -5.99 -4.91 -7.04
CA GLN A 5 -7.36 -5.05 -6.55
C GLN A 5 -7.41 -5.99 -5.33
N LYS A 6 -6.68 -7.10 -5.34
CA LYS A 6 -6.57 -8.02 -4.19
C LYS A 6 -5.97 -7.34 -2.97
N HIS A 7 -4.94 -6.50 -3.17
CA HIS A 7 -4.30 -5.74 -2.12
C HIS A 7 -5.31 -4.83 -1.40
N VAL A 8 -6.19 -4.19 -2.14
CA VAL A 8 -7.20 -3.26 -1.59
C VAL A 8 -8.44 -4.00 -1.08
N ALA A 9 -8.77 -5.16 -1.66
CA ALA A 9 -9.96 -5.94 -1.30
C ALA A 9 -9.97 -6.42 0.18
N PHE A 10 -8.81 -6.48 0.84
CA PHE A 10 -8.75 -6.74 2.27
C PHE A 10 -9.60 -5.77 3.09
N PHE A 11 -9.65 -4.51 2.65
CA PHE A 11 -10.36 -3.45 3.36
C PHE A 11 -11.87 -3.43 3.06
N ASP A 12 -12.30 -4.03 1.97
CA ASP A 12 -13.72 -4.12 1.57
C ASP A 12 -14.42 -5.20 2.41
N ARG A 13 -14.98 -4.79 3.54
CA ARG A 13 -15.49 -5.71 4.56
C ARG A 13 -16.86 -6.30 4.21
N ASP A 14 -17.67 -5.55 3.52
CA ASP A 14 -19.02 -5.99 3.10
C ASP A 14 -19.05 -6.53 1.67
N HIS A 15 -17.89 -6.50 0.98
CA HIS A 15 -17.68 -7.02 -0.37
C HIS A 15 -18.56 -6.35 -1.44
N ASP A 16 -18.80 -5.05 -1.27
CA ASP A 16 -19.57 -4.27 -2.25
C ASP A 16 -18.73 -3.64 -3.37
N GLY A 17 -17.40 -3.80 -3.30
CA GLY A 17 -16.45 -3.25 -4.28
C GLY A 17 -16.02 -1.81 -4.00
N ILE A 18 -16.45 -1.25 -2.87
CA ILE A 18 -16.14 0.11 -2.43
C ILE A 18 -15.48 0.03 -1.06
N VAL A 19 -14.39 0.75 -0.87
CA VAL A 19 -13.73 0.87 0.43
C VAL A 19 -14.00 2.25 1.00
N THR A 20 -14.83 2.30 2.03
CA THR A 20 -15.18 3.53 2.74
C THR A 20 -14.07 3.92 3.72
N PHE A 21 -14.11 5.16 4.22
CA PHE A 21 -13.21 5.63 5.28
C PHE A 21 -13.24 4.69 6.50
N ASP A 22 -14.43 4.32 6.96
CA ASP A 22 -14.56 3.46 8.14
C ASP A 22 -13.95 2.07 7.91
N GLU A 23 -14.10 1.52 6.74
CA GLU A 23 -13.50 0.23 6.38
C GLU A 23 -11.97 0.29 6.33
N THR A 24 -11.41 1.35 5.74
CA THR A 24 -9.97 1.58 5.79
C THR A 24 -9.49 1.69 7.24
N TYR A 25 -10.17 2.48 8.05
CA TYR A 25 -9.85 2.66 9.46
C TYR A 25 -9.87 1.33 10.23
N GLN A 26 -10.93 0.54 10.09
CA GLN A 26 -11.04 -0.75 10.76
C GLN A 26 -9.96 -1.73 10.28
N GLY A 27 -9.74 -1.81 8.98
CA GLY A 27 -8.70 -2.67 8.40
C GLY A 27 -7.30 -2.32 8.91
N LEU A 28 -6.97 -1.04 9.01
CA LEU A 28 -5.68 -0.59 9.55
C LEU A 28 -5.52 -0.96 11.03
N LYS A 29 -6.58 -0.91 11.82
CA LYS A 29 -6.54 -1.40 13.21
C LYS A 29 -6.35 -2.93 13.26
N ASP A 30 -7.02 -3.66 12.40
CA ASP A 30 -6.92 -5.12 12.34
C ASP A 30 -5.50 -5.59 12.03
N VAL A 31 -4.75 -4.85 11.21
CA VAL A 31 -3.35 -5.18 10.91
C VAL A 31 -2.36 -4.67 11.95
N GLY A 32 -2.81 -3.88 12.92
CA GLY A 32 -2.01 -3.52 14.09
C GLY A 32 -1.70 -2.04 14.30
N LEU A 33 -2.26 -1.12 13.50
CA LEU A 33 -2.13 0.31 13.78
C LEU A 33 -2.95 0.70 15.02
N GLY A 34 -2.39 1.61 15.84
CA GLY A 34 -3.16 2.25 16.91
C GLY A 34 -4.29 3.12 16.33
N ALA A 35 -5.32 3.36 17.13
CA ALA A 35 -6.54 4.04 16.67
C ALA A 35 -6.28 5.44 16.06
N VAL A 36 -5.39 6.24 16.67
CA VAL A 36 -5.06 7.58 16.16
C VAL A 36 -4.33 7.51 14.81
N ALA A 37 -3.31 6.66 14.72
CA ALA A 37 -2.56 6.47 13.48
C ALA A 37 -3.45 5.86 12.36
N ALA A 38 -4.31 4.91 12.70
CA ALA A 38 -5.24 4.30 11.75
C ALA A 38 -6.23 5.34 11.20
N LYS A 39 -6.75 6.21 12.04
CA LYS A 39 -7.70 7.26 11.63
C LYS A 39 -7.04 8.28 10.72
N ALA A 40 -5.84 8.76 11.07
CA ALA A 40 -5.09 9.70 10.26
C ALA A 40 -4.71 9.10 8.90
N SER A 41 -4.25 7.84 8.89
CA SER A 41 -3.88 7.12 7.67
C SER A 41 -5.10 6.88 6.77
N ALA A 42 -6.23 6.46 7.33
CA ALA A 42 -7.47 6.26 6.59
C ALA A 42 -7.95 7.56 5.94
N ALA A 43 -7.90 8.68 6.66
CA ALA A 43 -8.26 9.99 6.11
C ALA A 43 -7.38 10.35 4.91
N LEU A 44 -6.07 10.17 5.04
CA LEU A 44 -5.11 10.47 3.96
C LEU A 44 -5.32 9.57 2.74
N ILE A 45 -5.43 8.26 2.95
CA ILE A 45 -5.60 7.27 1.90
C ILE A 45 -6.91 7.50 1.13
N ASN A 46 -8.02 7.62 1.83
CA ASN A 46 -9.33 7.78 1.20
C ASN A 46 -9.47 9.15 0.52
N ALA A 47 -8.91 10.22 1.10
CA ALA A 47 -8.90 11.53 0.45
C ALA A 47 -8.07 11.53 -0.84
N ALA A 48 -6.96 10.78 -0.87
CA ALA A 48 -6.09 10.70 -2.06
C ALA A 48 -6.68 9.80 -3.15
N LEU A 49 -7.24 8.66 -2.79
CA LEU A 49 -7.68 7.63 -3.75
C LEU A 49 -9.15 7.72 -4.13
N GLY A 50 -9.99 8.23 -3.25
CA GLY A 50 -11.43 8.36 -3.51
C GLY A 50 -11.72 9.09 -4.82
N PRO A 51 -11.28 10.34 -4.99
CA PRO A 51 -11.55 11.10 -6.21
C PRO A 51 -10.96 10.46 -7.47
N LYS A 52 -9.78 9.82 -7.37
CA LYS A 52 -9.10 9.19 -8.51
C LYS A 52 -9.78 7.93 -9.00
N THR A 53 -10.44 7.19 -8.12
CA THR A 53 -11.06 5.90 -8.44
C THR A 53 -12.56 6.01 -8.72
N ARG A 54 -13.16 7.15 -8.44
CA ARG A 54 -14.59 7.39 -8.60
C ARG A 54 -14.99 7.28 -10.08
N PRO A 55 -15.98 6.43 -10.43
CA PRO A 55 -16.53 6.42 -11.79
C PRO A 55 -17.45 7.63 -12.02
N ASP A 56 -17.60 8.05 -13.28
CA ASP A 56 -18.42 9.22 -13.66
C ASP A 56 -19.89 9.06 -13.27
N ASN A 57 -20.38 7.82 -13.23
CA ASN A 57 -21.77 7.49 -12.90
C ASN A 57 -21.95 7.06 -11.43
N ALA A 58 -21.01 7.37 -10.55
CA ALA A 58 -21.10 6.99 -9.15
C ALA A 58 -22.28 7.66 -8.45
N ASN A 59 -23.09 6.86 -7.76
CA ASN A 59 -24.23 7.33 -6.99
C ASN A 59 -23.87 7.77 -5.55
N SER A 60 -22.66 7.41 -5.08
CA SER A 60 -22.20 7.79 -3.75
C SER A 60 -21.95 9.30 -3.66
N SER A 61 -22.40 9.91 -2.57
CA SER A 61 -22.14 11.33 -2.27
C SER A 61 -20.73 11.54 -1.70
N SER A 62 -20.06 10.50 -1.22
CA SER A 62 -18.76 10.63 -0.56
C SER A 62 -17.61 10.63 -1.58
N SER A 63 -16.82 11.71 -1.57
CA SER A 63 -15.57 11.78 -2.35
C SER A 63 -14.45 10.92 -1.76
N MET A 64 -14.65 10.33 -0.58
CA MET A 64 -13.66 9.51 0.11
C MET A 64 -13.84 8.01 -0.13
N ASP A 65 -14.84 7.61 -0.91
CA ASP A 65 -15.07 6.21 -1.26
C ASP A 65 -14.10 5.75 -2.35
N ILE A 66 -13.35 4.69 -2.09
CA ILE A 66 -12.38 4.11 -3.03
C ILE A 66 -13.05 2.98 -3.81
N TYR A 67 -13.08 3.09 -5.12
CA TYR A 67 -13.67 2.08 -6.00
C TYR A 67 -12.60 1.08 -6.46
N ILE A 68 -12.70 -0.16 -6.01
CA ILE A 68 -11.70 -1.21 -6.27
C ILE A 68 -11.52 -1.44 -7.77
N GLN A 69 -12.60 -1.42 -8.55
CA GLN A 69 -12.56 -1.61 -10.00
C GLN A 69 -11.65 -0.63 -10.73
N ASN A 70 -11.39 0.55 -10.15
CA ASN A 70 -10.59 1.63 -10.74
C ASN A 70 -9.30 1.91 -9.96
N ILE A 71 -8.89 1.02 -9.06
CA ILE A 71 -7.75 1.29 -8.16
C ILE A 71 -6.46 1.61 -8.90
N GLN A 72 -6.25 1.07 -10.11
CA GLN A 72 -5.07 1.36 -10.93
C GLN A 72 -4.94 2.84 -11.30
N LYS A 73 -6.05 3.60 -11.29
CA LYS A 73 -6.03 5.05 -11.53
C LYS A 73 -5.38 5.84 -10.38
N GLY A 74 -5.17 5.21 -9.23
CA GLY A 74 -4.46 5.77 -8.09
C GLY A 74 -2.94 5.76 -8.23
N LYS A 75 -2.38 5.09 -9.22
CA LYS A 75 -0.92 5.05 -9.45
C LYS A 75 -0.37 6.45 -9.76
N HIS A 76 0.88 6.69 -9.33
CA HIS A 76 1.56 7.97 -9.48
C HIS A 76 3.01 7.76 -9.94
N GLY A 77 3.69 8.86 -10.34
CA GLY A 77 5.03 8.79 -10.93
C GLY A 77 6.14 8.40 -9.95
N SER A 78 5.95 8.56 -8.64
CA SER A 78 6.94 8.22 -7.61
C SER A 78 6.75 6.82 -7.02
N ASP A 79 5.98 5.95 -7.67
CA ASP A 79 5.78 4.55 -7.24
C ASP A 79 6.99 3.66 -7.59
N THR A 80 6.98 2.43 -7.10
CA THR A 80 8.08 1.48 -7.33
C THR A 80 8.02 0.80 -8.70
N GLY A 81 6.91 0.94 -9.43
CA GLY A 81 6.67 0.26 -10.70
C GLY A 81 6.37 -1.24 -10.55
N ALA A 82 6.22 -1.75 -9.32
CA ALA A 82 5.93 -3.16 -9.08
C ALA A 82 4.51 -3.59 -9.50
N TYR A 83 3.59 -2.65 -9.67
CA TYR A 83 2.35 -2.87 -10.40
C TYR A 83 2.44 -2.22 -11.78
N ASP A 84 1.95 -2.90 -12.82
CA ASP A 84 1.84 -2.31 -14.14
C ASP A 84 0.64 -1.33 -14.23
N ALA A 85 0.41 -0.75 -15.41
CA ALA A 85 -0.65 0.24 -15.62
C ALA A 85 -2.06 -0.33 -15.36
N GLN A 86 -2.24 -1.64 -15.44
CA GLN A 86 -3.51 -2.33 -15.18
C GLN A 86 -3.65 -2.80 -13.73
N GLY A 87 -2.62 -2.63 -12.90
CA GLY A 87 -2.62 -3.08 -11.51
C GLY A 87 -2.17 -4.53 -11.32
N ARG A 88 -1.49 -5.12 -12.31
CA ARG A 88 -0.93 -6.47 -12.20
C ARG A 88 0.46 -6.40 -11.58
N PHE A 89 0.77 -7.35 -10.70
CA PHE A 89 2.09 -7.43 -10.08
C PHE A 89 3.14 -7.91 -11.10
N VAL A 90 4.29 -7.21 -11.10
CA VAL A 90 5.43 -7.49 -11.98
C VAL A 90 6.60 -8.02 -11.12
N PRO A 91 6.77 -9.35 -10.97
CA PRO A 91 7.81 -9.92 -10.09
C PRO A 91 9.23 -9.46 -10.40
N ALA A 92 9.55 -9.24 -11.68
CA ALA A 92 10.87 -8.74 -12.09
C ALA A 92 11.19 -7.36 -11.48
N LYS A 93 10.20 -6.52 -11.26
CA LYS A 93 10.38 -5.21 -10.61
C LYS A 93 10.68 -5.33 -9.13
N LEU A 94 10.12 -6.33 -8.46
CA LEU A 94 10.48 -6.66 -7.09
C LEU A 94 11.94 -7.12 -7.00
N ASP A 95 12.36 -7.98 -7.91
CA ASP A 95 13.76 -8.45 -7.97
C ASP A 95 14.73 -7.29 -8.21
N GLU A 96 14.43 -6.40 -9.15
CA GLU A 96 15.20 -5.18 -9.41
C GLU A 96 15.31 -4.29 -8.16
N MET A 97 14.21 -4.10 -7.44
CA MET A 97 14.15 -3.29 -6.22
C MET A 97 15.14 -3.81 -5.18
N PHE A 98 15.14 -5.11 -4.91
CA PHE A 98 16.05 -5.70 -3.92
C PHE A 98 17.48 -5.79 -4.41
N THR A 99 17.72 -6.07 -5.70
CA THR A 99 19.06 -6.03 -6.28
C THR A 99 19.68 -4.63 -6.15
N LYS A 100 18.88 -3.59 -6.37
CA LYS A 100 19.36 -2.20 -6.36
C LYS A 100 19.52 -1.64 -4.95
N HIS A 101 18.63 -1.96 -4.03
CA HIS A 101 18.53 -1.27 -2.73
C HIS A 101 18.91 -2.12 -1.51
N ALA A 102 18.86 -3.45 -1.57
CA ALA A 102 19.24 -4.33 -0.47
C ALA A 102 20.75 -4.55 -0.43
N LYS A 103 21.49 -3.57 0.09
CA LYS A 103 22.95 -3.55 0.07
C LYS A 103 23.60 -4.14 1.33
N THR A 104 22.89 -4.11 2.46
CA THR A 104 23.42 -4.60 3.75
C THR A 104 23.36 -6.11 3.82
N VAL A 105 22.19 -6.68 3.53
CA VAL A 105 22.00 -8.12 3.35
C VAL A 105 21.13 -8.36 2.13
N PRO A 106 21.34 -9.44 1.38
CA PRO A 106 20.45 -9.76 0.27
C PRO A 106 19.04 -10.10 0.79
N ASN A 107 18.03 -9.82 0.00
CA ASN A 107 16.64 -10.18 0.27
C ASN A 107 15.99 -9.52 1.51
N ALA A 108 16.57 -8.43 2.02
CA ALA A 108 15.93 -7.62 3.07
C ALA A 108 16.38 -6.15 2.96
N LEU A 109 15.45 -5.22 3.24
CA LEU A 109 15.73 -3.78 3.24
C LEU A 109 15.82 -3.27 4.68
N THR A 110 16.89 -2.53 5.00
CA THR A 110 16.96 -1.74 6.23
C THR A 110 16.07 -0.51 6.11
N GLN A 111 15.80 0.17 7.23
CA GLN A 111 15.04 1.42 7.21
C GLN A 111 15.70 2.46 6.31
N ASP A 112 17.01 2.63 6.41
CA ASP A 112 17.76 3.58 5.57
C ASP A 112 17.66 3.21 4.09
N GLU A 113 17.69 1.93 3.75
CA GLU A 113 17.54 1.47 2.37
C GLU A 113 16.14 1.71 1.82
N VAL A 114 15.11 1.60 2.65
CA VAL A 114 13.73 2.01 2.26
C VAL A 114 13.70 3.51 1.97
N GLU A 115 14.30 4.34 2.80
CA GLU A 115 14.36 5.79 2.57
C GLU A 115 15.15 6.15 1.31
N GLU A 116 16.27 5.49 1.05
CA GLU A 116 17.05 5.68 -0.17
C GLU A 116 16.25 5.30 -1.43
N MET A 117 15.51 4.20 -1.36
CA MET A 117 14.63 3.75 -2.44
C MET A 117 13.55 4.79 -2.74
N LEU A 118 12.91 5.33 -1.69
CA LEU A 118 11.89 6.36 -1.84
C LEU A 118 12.45 7.62 -2.50
N LYS A 119 13.67 8.04 -2.11
CA LYS A 119 14.36 9.17 -2.75
C LYS A 119 14.67 8.90 -4.22
N ALA A 120 15.11 7.68 -4.54
CA ALA A 120 15.45 7.28 -5.90
C ALA A 120 14.22 7.25 -6.82
N ASN A 121 13.04 6.92 -6.28
CA ASN A 121 11.78 6.85 -7.02
C ASN A 121 11.06 8.20 -7.12
N ARG A 122 11.52 9.21 -6.40
CA ARG A 122 10.88 10.53 -6.38
C ARG A 122 10.93 11.21 -7.73
N GLN A 123 9.79 11.66 -8.23
CA GLN A 123 9.68 12.56 -9.38
C GLN A 123 9.39 13.98 -8.88
N SER A 124 10.09 14.96 -9.44
CA SER A 124 10.06 16.36 -8.97
C SER A 124 8.68 17.03 -9.06
N ASN A 125 7.85 16.58 -10.01
CA ASN A 125 6.49 17.09 -10.22
C ASN A 125 5.40 16.27 -9.50
N ASP A 126 5.78 15.25 -8.73
CA ASP A 126 4.87 14.35 -8.03
C ASP A 126 5.06 14.42 -6.51
N VAL A 127 4.93 15.60 -5.93
CA VAL A 127 5.12 15.82 -4.49
C VAL A 127 4.09 15.06 -3.65
N THR A 128 2.81 15.13 -4.02
CA THR A 128 1.73 14.46 -3.31
C THR A 128 1.87 12.94 -3.35
N GLY A 129 2.18 12.39 -4.54
CA GLY A 129 2.41 10.94 -4.70
C GLY A 129 3.63 10.46 -3.91
N TRP A 130 4.71 11.24 -3.91
CA TRP A 130 5.90 10.90 -3.13
C TRP A 130 5.64 10.89 -1.62
N LEU A 131 4.92 11.89 -1.10
CA LEU A 131 4.54 11.93 0.32
C LEU A 131 3.64 10.75 0.69
N GLY A 132 2.70 10.39 -0.19
CA GLY A 132 1.85 9.22 -0.01
C GLY A 132 2.65 7.92 0.03
N ALA A 133 3.56 7.73 -0.93
CA ALA A 133 4.44 6.56 -0.97
C ALA A 133 5.31 6.47 0.29
N LYS A 134 5.88 7.59 0.73
CA LYS A 134 6.68 7.64 1.95
C LYS A 134 5.87 7.19 3.17
N ALA A 135 4.67 7.71 3.35
CA ALA A 135 3.79 7.35 4.47
C ALA A 135 3.42 5.86 4.44
N GLU A 136 3.09 5.32 3.26
CA GLU A 136 2.75 3.90 3.09
C GLU A 136 3.94 2.97 3.42
N TRP A 137 5.14 3.28 2.91
CA TRP A 137 6.33 2.49 3.18
C TRP A 137 6.78 2.57 4.64
N GLU A 138 6.69 3.73 5.28
CA GLU A 138 6.98 3.88 6.71
C GLU A 138 5.99 3.07 7.56
N MET A 139 4.71 3.08 7.21
CA MET A 139 3.69 2.26 7.86
C MET A 139 3.97 0.78 7.67
N LEU A 140 4.27 0.34 6.45
CA LEU A 140 4.61 -1.05 6.15
C LEU A 140 5.84 -1.51 6.95
N TYR A 141 6.89 -0.72 6.96
CA TYR A 141 8.09 -1.02 7.74
C TYR A 141 7.76 -1.19 9.22
N SER A 142 7.01 -0.27 9.78
CA SER A 142 6.58 -0.30 11.18
C SER A 142 5.79 -1.57 11.53
N LEU A 143 4.89 -2.00 10.65
CA LEU A 143 4.00 -3.15 10.88
C LEU A 143 4.66 -4.50 10.60
N ALA A 144 5.60 -4.57 9.67
CA ALA A 144 6.04 -5.83 9.06
C ALA A 144 7.56 -6.07 9.12
N LYS A 145 8.35 -5.16 9.69
CA LYS A 145 9.79 -5.40 9.91
C LYS A 145 10.00 -6.65 10.74
N ASP A 146 11.09 -7.36 10.46
CA ASP A 146 11.48 -8.53 11.24
C ASP A 146 12.16 -8.12 12.57
N LYS A 147 12.59 -9.12 13.35
CA LYS A 147 13.27 -8.90 14.64
C LYS A 147 14.60 -8.15 14.52
N ASP A 148 15.22 -8.17 13.35
CA ASP A 148 16.49 -7.48 13.07
C ASP A 148 16.27 -6.05 12.53
N GLY A 149 15.03 -5.58 12.48
CA GLY A 149 14.67 -4.25 11.99
C GLY A 149 14.77 -4.12 10.46
N ARG A 150 14.58 -5.20 9.74
CA ARG A 150 14.62 -5.24 8.27
C ARG A 150 13.29 -5.67 7.69
N LEU A 151 13.05 -5.27 6.46
CA LEU A 151 11.84 -5.62 5.71
C LEU A 151 12.19 -6.72 4.70
N PRO A 152 11.83 -8.00 4.97
CA PRO A 152 12.21 -9.11 4.09
C PRO A 152 11.54 -9.02 2.72
N LYS A 153 12.22 -9.51 1.69
CA LYS A 153 11.70 -9.55 0.31
C LYS A 153 10.37 -10.30 0.21
N ASP A 154 10.24 -11.42 0.91
CA ASP A 154 8.99 -12.21 0.90
C ASP A 154 7.83 -11.44 1.51
N THR A 155 8.09 -10.61 2.53
CA THR A 155 7.10 -9.70 3.12
C THR A 155 6.65 -8.64 2.12
N VAL A 156 7.58 -8.04 1.39
CA VAL A 156 7.26 -7.05 0.34
C VAL A 156 6.50 -7.72 -0.81
N ARG A 157 6.88 -8.94 -1.20
CA ARG A 157 6.11 -9.73 -2.17
C ARG A 157 4.67 -9.92 -1.72
N ALA A 158 4.46 -10.24 -0.44
CA ALA A 158 3.13 -10.44 0.11
C ALA A 158 2.28 -9.16 0.11
N VAL A 159 2.91 -7.98 0.19
CA VAL A 159 2.21 -6.70 -0.04
C VAL A 159 1.64 -6.67 -1.45
N TYR A 160 2.49 -6.90 -2.45
CA TYR A 160 2.10 -6.75 -3.85
C TYR A 160 1.13 -7.83 -4.33
N ASP A 161 1.20 -9.05 -3.79
CA ASP A 161 0.26 -10.12 -4.16
C ASP A 161 -1.07 -10.08 -3.40
N GLY A 162 -1.21 -9.17 -2.44
CA GLY A 162 -2.44 -8.95 -1.69
C GLY A 162 -2.63 -9.86 -0.48
N THR A 163 -1.61 -10.58 -0.02
CA THR A 163 -1.73 -11.54 1.09
C THR A 163 -1.28 -11.01 2.46
N LEU A 164 -0.43 -9.96 2.49
CA LEU A 164 0.20 -9.50 3.74
C LEU A 164 -0.81 -9.05 4.79
N PHE A 165 -1.80 -8.27 4.41
CA PHE A 165 -2.76 -7.72 5.37
C PHE A 165 -3.55 -8.82 6.07
N TYR A 166 -3.93 -9.88 5.35
CA TYR A 166 -4.58 -11.05 5.94
C TYR A 166 -3.66 -11.76 6.94
N GLN A 167 -2.37 -11.91 6.62
CA GLN A 167 -1.38 -12.51 7.51
C GLN A 167 -1.22 -11.68 8.80
N LEU A 168 -1.09 -10.36 8.67
CA LEU A 168 -0.97 -9.46 9.83
C LEU A 168 -2.21 -9.48 10.71
N ALA A 169 -3.40 -9.46 10.11
CA ALA A 169 -4.66 -9.50 10.85
C ALA A 169 -4.84 -10.83 11.60
N GLN A 170 -4.46 -11.95 11.00
CA GLN A 170 -4.49 -13.27 11.65
C GLN A 170 -3.52 -13.34 12.82
N GLY A 171 -2.30 -12.81 12.68
CA GLY A 171 -1.30 -12.77 13.75
C GLY A 171 -1.74 -11.98 14.98
N LYS A 172 -2.66 -11.04 14.84
CA LYS A 172 -3.21 -10.25 15.97
C LYS A 172 -4.32 -10.95 16.73
N LYS A 173 -4.96 -11.98 16.13
CA LYS A 173 -6.02 -12.76 16.76
C LYS A 173 -5.51 -13.96 17.55
N GLY A 174 -4.21 -14.23 17.47
CA GLY A 174 -3.55 -15.33 18.18
C GLY A 174 -3.12 -14.99 19.60
#